data_c98ad791a67bb4768fbd276d60642474
#
_entry.id   c98ad791a67bb4768fbd276d60642474
#
_cell.length_a   1.000
_cell.length_b   1.000
_cell.length_c   1.000
_cell.angle_alpha   90.00
_cell.angle_beta   90.00
_cell.angle_gamma   90.00
#
_symmetry.space_group_name_H-M   'P 1'
#
loop_
_entity.id
_entity.type
_entity.pdbx_description
1 polymer ?
#
loop_
_entity_poly.entity_id
_entity_poly.type
_entity_poly.pdbx_seq_one_letter_code
_entity_poly.pdbx_strand_id
1 'polypeptide(L)'
;VRLKGDEIRRTGLGKDVTNKVLGGLPGVQKEGTDGIITEVCFTIHPKPKYSRVMSVEFFGRSMRPAAVVVRELVGLRNRIREQGDFAHISAMEEFNAKYVQAIDYQTKSTKYSGHPISVITVQVDGDDPYLLDKCVNDIVQVVEQQENVDITVARDAKEADRFWEDRHRLS
;
A
#
# COMPACT_ATOMS: atom_id res chain seq x y z
N VAL A 1 -28.49 13.78 19.67
CA VAL A 1 -27.12 14.02 20.17
C VAL A 1 -26.27 14.46 18.99
N ARG A 2 -25.53 15.55 19.14
CA ARG A 2 -24.62 16.07 18.09
C ARG A 2 -23.20 15.80 18.55
N LEU A 3 -22.48 15.01 17.77
CA LEU A 3 -21.08 14.65 18.03
C LEU A 3 -20.18 15.35 17.02
N LYS A 4 -18.99 15.78 17.44
CA LYS A 4 -17.95 16.30 16.54
C LYS A 4 -17.15 15.15 15.94
N GLY A 5 -16.55 15.37 14.78
CA GLY A 5 -15.79 14.35 14.08
C GLY A 5 -14.60 13.81 14.89
N ASP A 6 -13.93 14.65 15.67
CA ASP A 6 -12.82 14.30 16.56
C ASP A 6 -13.27 13.48 17.80
N GLU A 7 -14.53 13.58 18.20
CA GLU A 7 -15.10 12.77 19.26
C GLU A 7 -15.40 11.34 18.81
N ILE A 8 -15.63 11.13 17.51
CA ILE A 8 -16.01 9.84 16.91
C ILE A 8 -14.78 9.14 16.32
N ARG A 9 -13.91 9.90 15.67
CA ARG A 9 -12.73 9.38 14.97
C ARG A 9 -11.54 9.25 15.91
N ARG A 10 -10.86 8.11 15.85
CA ARG A 10 -9.53 7.94 16.44
C ARG A 10 -8.50 7.73 15.35
N THR A 11 -7.37 8.40 15.48
CA THR A 11 -6.19 8.13 14.65
C THR A 11 -5.66 6.73 14.96
N GLY A 12 -5.58 5.90 13.95
CA GLY A 12 -5.01 4.56 13.99
C GLY A 12 -3.93 4.39 12.92
N LEU A 13 -3.55 3.18 12.61
CA LEU A 13 -2.53 2.81 11.63
C LEU A 13 -2.92 3.13 10.16
N GLY A 14 -3.43 4.33 9.90
CA GLY A 14 -3.83 4.80 8.57
C GLY A 14 -5.29 4.50 8.20
N LYS A 15 -5.98 3.66 8.94
CA LYS A 15 -7.42 3.41 8.77
C LYS A 15 -8.23 4.16 9.82
N ASP A 16 -9.48 4.52 9.47
CA ASP A 16 -10.42 5.09 10.41
C ASP A 16 -10.80 4.04 11.47
N VAL A 17 -10.40 4.29 12.72
CA VAL A 17 -10.80 3.47 13.85
C VAL A 17 -11.97 4.17 14.54
N THR A 18 -13.16 3.83 14.13
CA THR A 18 -14.39 4.36 14.72
C THR A 18 -14.53 3.98 16.19
N ASN A 19 -15.00 4.90 17.03
CA ASN A 19 -15.18 4.67 18.44
C ASN A 19 -16.24 3.57 18.69
N LYS A 20 -15.77 2.39 19.08
CA LYS A 20 -16.63 1.22 19.35
C LYS A 20 -17.60 1.42 20.51
N VAL A 21 -17.32 2.36 21.43
CA VAL A 21 -18.21 2.68 22.55
C VAL A 21 -19.53 3.26 22.05
N LEU A 22 -19.52 3.98 20.93
CA LEU A 22 -20.71 4.49 20.26
C LEU A 22 -21.31 3.48 19.25
N GLY A 23 -20.79 2.26 19.17
CA GLY A 23 -21.20 1.28 18.16
C GLY A 23 -20.68 1.58 16.76
N GLY A 24 -19.86 2.62 16.61
CA GLY A 24 -19.36 3.10 15.34
C GLY A 24 -20.33 4.00 14.58
N LEU A 25 -19.92 4.45 13.39
CA LEU A 25 -20.81 5.16 12.47
C LEU A 25 -21.81 4.18 11.87
N PRO A 26 -23.10 4.56 11.71
CA PRO A 26 -24.09 3.73 11.03
C PRO A 26 -23.61 3.29 9.66
N GLY A 27 -23.76 2.02 9.33
CA GLY A 27 -23.37 1.43 8.05
C GLY A 27 -21.88 1.10 7.89
N VAL A 28 -20.98 1.57 8.78
CA VAL A 28 -19.56 1.27 8.71
C VAL A 28 -19.26 -0.02 9.46
N GLN A 29 -18.72 -1.05 8.77
CA GLN A 29 -18.36 -2.36 9.32
C GLN A 29 -19.54 -3.08 10.02
N LYS A 30 -20.77 -2.85 9.56
CA LYS A 30 -21.99 -3.36 10.14
C LYS A 30 -22.70 -4.42 9.28
N GLU A 31 -22.17 -4.67 8.09
CA GLU A 31 -22.66 -5.71 7.16
C GLU A 31 -24.20 -5.63 6.94
N GLY A 32 -24.72 -4.41 6.83
CA GLY A 32 -26.15 -4.16 6.58
C GLY A 32 -27.05 -4.29 7.80
N THR A 33 -26.53 -4.50 9.02
CA THR A 33 -27.34 -4.69 10.22
C THR A 33 -27.95 -3.40 10.79
N ASP A 34 -27.41 -2.24 10.44
CA ASP A 34 -27.89 -0.94 10.94
C ASP A 34 -29.04 -0.34 10.13
N GLY A 35 -29.34 -0.89 8.94
CA GLY A 35 -30.37 -0.39 8.06
C GLY A 35 -29.91 -0.19 6.62
N ILE A 36 -30.66 0.59 5.86
CA ILE A 36 -30.39 0.91 4.46
C ILE A 36 -29.76 2.29 4.35
N ILE A 37 -28.59 2.36 3.70
CA ILE A 37 -27.93 3.64 3.39
C ILE A 37 -28.61 4.24 2.16
N THR A 38 -29.23 5.41 2.31
CA THR A 38 -29.94 6.09 1.22
C THR A 38 -29.10 7.20 0.58
N GLU A 39 -28.10 7.72 1.27
CA GLU A 39 -27.25 8.79 0.76
C GLU A 39 -25.86 8.72 1.42
N VAL A 40 -24.83 9.01 0.63
CA VAL A 40 -23.43 9.08 1.11
C VAL A 40 -22.75 10.28 0.48
N CYS A 41 -22.01 11.05 1.28
CA CYS A 41 -21.13 12.10 0.82
C CYS A 41 -19.66 11.68 0.97
N PHE A 42 -18.92 11.66 -0.14
CA PHE A 42 -17.51 11.34 -0.16
C PHE A 42 -16.66 12.59 -0.40
N THR A 43 -15.55 12.69 0.33
CA THR A 43 -14.46 13.58 -0.06
C THR A 43 -13.62 12.85 -1.11
N ILE A 44 -13.52 13.43 -2.31
CA ILE A 44 -12.72 12.87 -3.40
C ILE A 44 -11.47 13.73 -3.62
N HIS A 45 -10.46 13.11 -4.19
CA HIS A 45 -9.21 13.76 -4.56
C HIS A 45 -9.03 13.72 -6.09
N PRO A 46 -8.38 14.72 -6.70
CA PRO A 46 -8.00 14.67 -8.11
C PRO A 46 -7.17 13.41 -8.39
N LYS A 47 -7.41 12.80 -9.55
CA LYS A 47 -6.56 11.69 -9.98
C LYS A 47 -5.15 12.23 -10.29
N PRO A 48 -4.09 11.65 -9.73
CA PRO A 48 -2.72 12.03 -10.05
C PRO A 48 -2.41 11.82 -11.54
N LYS A 49 -1.54 12.65 -12.11
CA LYS A 49 -1.17 12.57 -13.53
C LYS A 49 -0.28 11.38 -13.84
N TYR A 50 0.57 11.02 -12.90
CA TYR A 50 1.57 9.97 -13.06
C TYR A 50 1.50 8.99 -11.90
N SER A 51 1.76 7.73 -12.21
CA SER A 51 1.84 6.64 -11.23
C SER A 51 3.02 5.72 -11.56
N ARG A 52 3.64 5.15 -10.53
CA ARG A 52 4.62 4.06 -10.65
C ARG A 52 4.24 2.96 -9.69
N VAL A 53 4.32 1.74 -10.16
CA VAL A 53 4.04 0.53 -9.36
C VAL A 53 5.29 -0.32 -9.28
N MET A 54 5.58 -0.83 -8.10
CA MET A 54 6.74 -1.65 -7.82
C MET A 54 6.31 -2.91 -7.11
N SER A 55 7.00 -4.01 -7.38
CA SER A 55 6.91 -5.26 -6.63
C SER A 55 8.20 -5.45 -5.85
N VAL A 56 8.11 -5.55 -4.53
CA VAL A 56 9.23 -5.85 -3.63
C VAL A 56 9.05 -7.28 -3.14
N GLU A 57 9.96 -8.15 -3.49
CA GLU A 57 9.92 -9.57 -3.21
C GLU A 57 10.97 -9.96 -2.17
N PHE A 58 10.53 -10.66 -1.12
CA PHE A 58 11.38 -11.09 -0.02
C PHE A 58 11.60 -12.59 -0.09
N PHE A 59 12.88 -13.01 0.00
CA PHE A 59 13.29 -14.40 -0.10
C PHE A 59 13.97 -14.88 1.19
N GLY A 60 14.25 -16.18 1.28
CA GLY A 60 14.90 -16.78 2.45
C GLY A 60 13.90 -17.21 3.53
N ARG A 61 14.28 -17.09 4.81
CA ARG A 61 13.50 -17.62 5.94
C ARG A 61 13.11 -16.57 7.00
N SER A 62 13.51 -15.33 6.80
CA SER A 62 13.31 -14.26 7.78
C SER A 62 12.49 -13.12 7.21
N MET A 63 11.47 -12.70 7.95
CA MET A 63 10.67 -11.50 7.64
C MET A 63 11.32 -10.19 8.13
N ARG A 64 12.51 -10.25 8.73
CA ARG A 64 13.20 -9.06 9.23
C ARG A 64 13.46 -8.01 8.14
N PRO A 65 13.92 -8.37 6.94
CA PRO A 65 14.08 -7.40 5.84
C PRO A 65 12.76 -6.70 5.47
N ALA A 66 11.65 -7.44 5.42
CA ALA A 66 10.34 -6.85 5.14
C ALA A 66 9.92 -5.83 6.20
N ALA A 67 10.12 -6.14 7.47
CA ALA A 67 9.83 -5.21 8.57
C ALA A 67 10.68 -3.93 8.50
N VAL A 68 11.96 -4.05 8.12
CA VAL A 68 12.84 -2.89 7.92
C VAL A 68 12.37 -2.05 6.74
N VAL A 69 12.11 -2.66 5.59
CA VAL A 69 11.63 -1.97 4.39
C VAL A 69 10.32 -1.23 4.69
N VAL A 70 9.34 -1.88 5.29
CA VAL A 70 8.06 -1.23 5.64
C VAL A 70 8.26 -0.02 6.55
N ARG A 71 9.10 -0.15 7.57
CA ARG A 71 9.42 0.98 8.49
C ARG A 71 10.03 2.16 7.74
N GLU A 72 11.02 1.89 6.89
CA GLU A 72 11.70 2.95 6.12
C GLU A 72 10.77 3.61 5.10
N LEU A 73 9.92 2.83 4.43
CA LEU A 73 8.92 3.38 3.50
C LEU A 73 7.86 4.23 4.19
N VAL A 74 7.43 3.84 5.39
CA VAL A 74 6.54 4.67 6.23
C VAL A 74 7.24 5.96 6.64
N GLY A 75 8.52 5.89 7.02
CA GLY A 75 9.34 7.06 7.33
C GLY A 75 9.48 7.99 6.12
N LEU A 76 9.78 7.45 4.94
CA LEU A 76 9.85 8.19 3.67
C LEU A 76 8.52 8.88 3.36
N ARG A 77 7.40 8.17 3.42
CA ARG A 77 6.07 8.72 3.22
C ARG A 77 5.80 9.93 4.13
N ASN A 78 6.16 9.82 5.41
CA ASN A 78 5.93 10.90 6.37
C ASN A 78 6.80 12.13 6.04
N ARG A 79 8.08 11.93 5.70
CA ARG A 79 8.98 13.02 5.27
C ARG A 79 8.45 13.73 4.02
N ILE A 80 8.00 12.99 3.02
CA ILE A 80 7.42 13.55 1.80
C ILE A 80 6.21 14.43 2.17
N ARG A 81 5.31 13.95 3.01
CA ARG A 81 4.14 14.72 3.46
C ARG A 81 4.50 16.01 4.18
N GLU A 82 5.53 16.00 5.01
CA GLU A 82 6.03 17.18 5.71
C GLU A 82 6.65 18.22 4.77
N GLN A 83 7.15 17.80 3.60
CA GLN A 83 7.81 18.66 2.62
C GLN A 83 6.86 19.27 1.57
N GLY A 84 5.54 19.05 1.68
CA GLY A 84 4.54 19.68 0.80
C GLY A 84 4.18 18.90 -0.45
N ASP A 85 4.53 17.65 -0.53
CA ASP A 85 3.91 16.53 -1.23
C ASP A 85 3.55 16.67 -2.71
N PHE A 86 4.56 16.59 -3.57
CA PHE A 86 4.35 16.46 -5.02
C PHE A 86 4.40 15.01 -5.53
N ALA A 87 4.78 14.07 -4.67
CA ALA A 87 4.72 12.63 -4.90
C ALA A 87 4.45 11.93 -3.57
N HIS A 88 3.64 10.87 -3.56
CA HIS A 88 3.28 10.17 -2.34
C HIS A 88 3.13 8.67 -2.55
N ILE A 89 3.49 7.90 -1.54
CA ILE A 89 3.21 6.47 -1.51
C ILE A 89 1.71 6.31 -1.21
N SER A 90 0.94 6.02 -2.25
CA SER A 90 -0.53 5.98 -2.22
C SER A 90 -1.06 4.61 -1.80
N ALA A 91 -0.31 3.55 -2.10
CA ALA A 91 -0.67 2.20 -1.69
C ALA A 91 0.58 1.39 -1.32
N MET A 92 0.42 0.49 -0.37
CA MET A 92 1.40 -0.50 0.03
C MET A 92 0.64 -1.73 0.54
N GLU A 93 0.64 -2.81 -0.25
CA GLU A 93 -0.12 -4.04 0.01
C GLU A 93 0.84 -5.23 0.14
N GLU A 94 0.71 -6.00 1.21
CA GLU A 94 1.56 -7.16 1.50
C GLU A 94 0.82 -8.46 1.21
N PHE A 95 1.50 -9.38 0.54
CA PHE A 95 1.10 -10.76 0.30
C PHE A 95 1.99 -11.69 1.10
N ASN A 96 1.44 -12.39 2.04
CA ASN A 96 2.21 -13.36 2.83
C ASN A 96 2.47 -14.66 2.04
N ALA A 97 3.35 -15.52 2.56
CA ALA A 97 3.76 -16.76 1.92
C ALA A 97 2.58 -17.68 1.54
N LYS A 98 1.52 -17.74 2.35
CA LYS A 98 0.35 -18.58 2.05
C LYS A 98 -0.43 -18.05 0.85
N TYR A 99 -0.59 -16.72 0.77
CA TYR A 99 -1.21 -16.09 -0.37
C TYR A 99 -0.39 -16.29 -1.65
N VAL A 100 0.93 -16.04 -1.57
CA VAL A 100 1.88 -16.27 -2.67
C VAL A 100 1.76 -17.69 -3.24
N GLN A 101 1.70 -18.70 -2.36
CA GLN A 101 1.51 -20.10 -2.77
C GLN A 101 0.12 -20.35 -3.37
N ALA A 102 -0.94 -19.80 -2.77
CA ALA A 102 -2.31 -20.05 -3.19
C ALA A 102 -2.62 -19.50 -4.60
N ILE A 103 -1.98 -18.40 -5.00
CA ILE A 103 -2.15 -17.81 -6.33
C ILE A 103 -1.15 -18.35 -7.36
N ASP A 104 -0.25 -19.26 -6.97
CA ASP A 104 0.89 -19.69 -7.81
C ASP A 104 1.67 -18.49 -8.35
N TYR A 105 2.08 -17.61 -7.42
CA TYR A 105 2.72 -16.34 -7.75
C TYR A 105 3.99 -16.56 -8.58
N GLN A 106 4.06 -15.85 -9.69
CA GLN A 106 5.25 -15.87 -10.53
C GLN A 106 6.18 -14.72 -10.12
N THR A 107 7.37 -15.09 -9.63
CA THR A 107 8.39 -14.10 -9.24
C THR A 107 8.73 -13.15 -10.39
N LYS A 108 8.91 -11.89 -10.08
CA LYS A 108 9.35 -10.84 -11.01
C LYS A 108 10.86 -10.59 -10.86
N SER A 109 11.45 -11.18 -9.82
CA SER A 109 12.88 -11.10 -9.58
C SER A 109 13.68 -11.78 -10.68
N THR A 110 14.77 -11.13 -11.09
CA THR A 110 15.81 -11.73 -11.95
C THR A 110 17.02 -12.22 -11.13
N LYS A 111 17.08 -11.85 -9.84
CA LYS A 111 18.19 -12.22 -8.93
C LYS A 111 17.93 -13.50 -8.16
N TYR A 112 16.67 -13.79 -7.86
CA TYR A 112 16.26 -14.92 -7.03
C TYR A 112 15.28 -15.80 -7.78
N SER A 113 15.35 -17.11 -7.50
CA SER A 113 14.44 -18.13 -8.04
C SER A 113 13.54 -18.68 -6.95
N GLY A 114 12.37 -19.21 -7.34
CA GLY A 114 11.39 -19.80 -6.43
C GLY A 114 10.38 -18.78 -5.90
N HIS A 115 9.53 -19.24 -4.99
CA HIS A 115 8.49 -18.39 -4.42
C HIS A 115 9.07 -17.50 -3.33
N PRO A 116 8.79 -16.20 -3.36
CA PRO A 116 9.10 -15.30 -2.25
C PRO A 116 8.29 -15.69 -1.00
N ILE A 117 8.82 -15.40 0.18
CA ILE A 117 8.11 -15.60 1.46
C ILE A 117 7.14 -14.46 1.75
N SER A 118 7.32 -13.32 1.12
CA SER A 118 6.42 -12.18 1.13
C SER A 118 6.66 -11.32 -0.09
N VAL A 119 5.62 -10.64 -0.55
CA VAL A 119 5.67 -9.64 -1.63
C VAL A 119 4.96 -8.40 -1.15
N ILE A 120 5.54 -7.23 -1.41
CA ILE A 120 4.88 -5.95 -1.16
C ILE A 120 4.72 -5.23 -2.51
N THR A 121 3.48 -4.98 -2.92
CA THR A 121 3.20 -4.07 -4.03
C THR A 121 3.12 -2.65 -3.49
N VAL A 122 3.94 -1.77 -4.07
CA VAL A 122 4.02 -0.35 -3.70
C VAL A 122 3.59 0.49 -4.88
N GLN A 123 2.69 1.45 -4.64
CA GLN A 123 2.32 2.46 -5.64
C GLN A 123 2.71 3.84 -5.16
N VAL A 124 3.31 4.60 -6.07
CA VAL A 124 3.64 6.01 -5.87
C VAL A 124 2.92 6.82 -6.93
N ASP A 125 2.24 7.87 -6.51
CA ASP A 125 1.47 8.77 -7.35
C ASP A 125 2.00 10.21 -7.23
N GLY A 126 1.86 11.00 -8.28
CA GLY A 126 2.25 12.41 -8.26
C GLY A 126 1.91 13.15 -9.54
N ASP A 127 2.05 14.48 -9.50
CA ASP A 127 1.78 15.36 -10.64
C ASP A 127 3.07 15.86 -11.31
N ASP A 128 4.22 15.64 -10.69
CA ASP A 128 5.54 15.97 -11.22
C ASP A 128 6.34 14.67 -11.47
N PRO A 129 6.69 14.36 -12.73
CA PRO A 129 7.37 13.11 -13.06
C PRO A 129 8.78 13.02 -12.46
N TYR A 130 9.49 14.13 -12.31
CA TYR A 130 10.84 14.15 -11.72
C TYR A 130 10.79 13.81 -10.24
N LEU A 131 9.87 14.40 -9.49
CA LEU A 131 9.70 14.12 -8.05
C LEU A 131 9.17 12.70 -7.83
N LEU A 132 8.32 12.21 -8.75
CA LEU A 132 7.85 10.83 -8.74
C LEU A 132 9.02 9.85 -8.92
N ASP A 133 9.84 10.05 -9.94
CA ASP A 133 11.00 9.19 -10.21
C ASP A 133 12.06 9.28 -9.09
N LYS A 134 12.22 10.45 -8.46
CA LYS A 134 13.03 10.60 -7.25
C LYS A 134 12.50 9.75 -6.10
N CYS A 135 11.19 9.79 -5.84
CA CYS A 135 10.56 8.96 -4.80
C CYS A 135 10.76 7.46 -5.07
N VAL A 136 10.63 7.03 -6.33
CA VAL A 136 10.92 5.64 -6.74
C VAL A 136 12.37 5.28 -6.45
N ASN A 137 13.33 6.14 -6.80
CA ASN A 137 14.74 5.89 -6.54
C ASN A 137 15.05 5.80 -5.04
N ASP A 138 14.43 6.66 -4.21
CA ASP A 138 14.57 6.59 -2.76
C ASP A 138 14.06 5.25 -2.21
N ILE A 139 12.95 4.74 -2.76
CA ILE A 139 12.41 3.41 -2.40
C ILE A 139 13.37 2.29 -2.82
N VAL A 140 13.87 2.35 -4.07
CA VAL A 140 14.84 1.37 -4.58
C VAL A 140 16.07 1.32 -3.67
N GLN A 141 16.63 2.46 -3.29
CA GLN A 141 17.78 2.51 -2.38
C GLN A 141 17.51 1.87 -1.02
N VAL A 142 16.32 2.08 -0.44
CA VAL A 142 15.94 1.43 0.82
C VAL A 142 15.92 -0.09 0.68
N VAL A 143 15.36 -0.58 -0.42
CA VAL A 143 15.24 -2.02 -0.68
C VAL A 143 16.59 -2.67 -0.95
N GLU A 144 17.43 -2.02 -1.75
CA GLU A 144 18.76 -2.54 -2.13
C GLU A 144 19.75 -2.65 -0.96
N GLN A 145 19.48 -1.96 0.15
CA GLN A 145 20.26 -2.13 1.39
C GLN A 145 19.96 -3.42 2.14
N GLN A 146 18.92 -4.14 1.72
CA GLN A 146 18.51 -5.38 2.40
C GLN A 146 18.97 -6.63 1.64
N GLU A 147 19.38 -7.64 2.40
CA GLU A 147 19.72 -8.95 1.84
C GLU A 147 18.46 -9.79 1.57
N ASN A 148 18.51 -10.64 0.55
CA ASN A 148 17.43 -11.53 0.15
C ASN A 148 16.13 -10.77 -0.22
N VAL A 149 16.29 -9.60 -0.80
CA VAL A 149 15.18 -8.78 -1.30
C VAL A 149 15.48 -8.36 -2.73
N ASP A 150 14.45 -8.30 -3.56
CA ASP A 150 14.53 -7.72 -4.89
C ASP A 150 13.36 -6.78 -5.14
N ILE A 151 13.57 -5.80 -6.00
CA ILE A 151 12.56 -4.84 -6.39
C ILE A 151 12.47 -4.77 -7.92
N THR A 152 11.25 -4.84 -8.42
CA THR A 152 10.96 -4.66 -9.84
C THR A 152 10.02 -3.46 -10.00
N VAL A 153 10.44 -2.47 -10.76
CA VAL A 153 9.61 -1.33 -11.14
C VAL A 153 8.89 -1.67 -12.45
N ALA A 154 7.56 -1.51 -12.47
CA ALA A 154 6.77 -1.74 -13.68
C ALA A 154 7.21 -0.78 -14.80
N ARG A 155 7.46 -1.32 -15.99
CA ARG A 155 7.96 -0.58 -17.16
C ARG A 155 6.88 0.28 -17.81
N ASP A 156 5.64 -0.17 -17.70
CA ASP A 156 4.47 0.48 -18.30
C ASP A 156 3.19 0.21 -17.49
N ALA A 157 2.09 0.84 -17.90
CA ALA A 157 0.80 0.70 -17.23
C ALA A 157 0.28 -0.75 -17.27
N LYS A 158 0.52 -1.49 -18.35
CA LYS A 158 0.10 -2.89 -18.48
C LYS A 158 0.83 -3.81 -17.50
N GLU A 159 2.11 -3.56 -17.27
CA GLU A 159 2.87 -4.30 -16.25
C GLU A 159 2.45 -3.91 -14.85
N ALA A 160 2.17 -2.62 -14.60
CA ALA A 160 1.61 -2.15 -13.34
C ALA A 160 0.26 -2.81 -13.02
N ASP A 161 -0.64 -2.92 -14.01
CA ASP A 161 -1.92 -3.61 -13.86
C ASP A 161 -1.72 -5.08 -13.48
N ARG A 162 -0.75 -5.78 -14.09
CA ARG A 162 -0.43 -7.17 -13.74
C ARG A 162 0.05 -7.33 -12.29
N PHE A 163 0.80 -6.34 -11.75
CA PHE A 163 1.22 -6.39 -10.34
C PHE A 163 0.01 -6.27 -9.42
N TRP A 164 -1.00 -5.50 -9.81
CA TRP A 164 -2.26 -5.38 -9.08
C TRP A 164 -3.20 -6.56 -9.30
N GLU A 165 -3.19 -7.20 -10.47
CA GLU A 165 -3.98 -8.41 -10.73
C GLU A 165 -3.65 -9.52 -9.74
N ASP A 166 -2.38 -9.70 -9.35
CA ASP A 166 -1.98 -10.67 -8.35
C ASP A 166 -2.70 -10.45 -7.00
N ARG A 167 -3.08 -9.19 -6.68
CA ARG A 167 -3.83 -8.83 -5.48
C ARG A 167 -5.29 -9.31 -5.53
N HIS A 168 -5.86 -9.43 -6.72
CA HIS A 168 -7.28 -9.74 -6.90
C HIS A 168 -7.54 -11.22 -7.21
N ARG A 169 -6.51 -12.05 -7.34
CA ARG A 169 -6.66 -13.46 -7.77
C ARG A 169 -7.43 -14.35 -6.79
N LEU A 170 -7.58 -13.97 -5.53
CA LEU A 170 -8.35 -14.69 -4.51
C LEU A 170 -9.52 -13.87 -3.93
N SER A 171 -9.91 -12.76 -4.55
CA SER A 171 -11.04 -11.92 -4.13
C SER A 171 -12.29 -12.20 -4.93
#